data_ce049b59bb198d466f7b59f29d1af284
#
_entry.id   ce049b59bb198d466f7b59f29d1af284
#
_cell.length_a   1.000
_cell.length_b   1.000
_cell.length_c   1.000
_cell.angle_alpha   90.00
_cell.angle_beta   90.00
_cell.angle_gamma   90.00
#
_symmetry.space_group_name_H-M   'P 1'
#
loop_
_entity.id
_entity.type
_entity.pdbx_description
1 polymer ?
#
loop_
_entity_poly.entity_id
_entity_poly.type
_entity_poly.pdbx_seq_one_letter_code
_entity_poly.pdbx_strand_id
1 'polypeptide(L)'
;MSEIQVETKGFHCVDNAVVYDLTESMIAAGYPMRTNTKDLLTTSIEGKDIDRAISLSKATLKGNQAHDQFLSGIRIAFDLRCSNKMWVEAERYRFLTFVSSQSTMHRITKFDLSDQYNKYVDSSIIAIMKQKVAAYNYLLEKDDTNPETLKEKYLEILYSNPAGFELTARMTTNYRCLKNIYKQRKDHRLPEWREFCSWIETLPFAHELILCDA
;
A
#
# COMPACT_ATOMS: atom_id res chain seq x y z
N MET A 1 -8.95 -21.68 -0.88
CA MET A 1 -8.45 -20.31 -1.21
C MET A 1 -7.00 -20.41 -1.59
N SER A 2 -6.67 -20.01 -2.82
CA SER A 2 -5.28 -19.91 -3.26
C SER A 2 -4.59 -18.74 -2.52
N GLU A 3 -3.36 -18.99 -2.05
CA GLU A 3 -2.51 -18.01 -1.39
C GLU A 3 -1.15 -18.00 -2.07
N ILE A 4 -0.70 -16.83 -2.52
CA ILE A 4 0.57 -16.66 -3.24
C ILE A 4 1.38 -15.60 -2.51
N GLN A 5 2.53 -16.03 -1.94
CA GLN A 5 3.52 -15.09 -1.42
C GLN A 5 4.14 -14.33 -2.59
N VAL A 6 4.23 -13.01 -2.45
CA VAL A 6 4.81 -12.13 -3.47
C VAL A 6 6.18 -11.65 -3.02
N GLU A 7 7.16 -11.73 -3.90
CA GLU A 7 8.49 -11.21 -3.61
C GLU A 7 8.46 -9.68 -3.51
N THR A 8 9.04 -9.16 -2.44
CA THR A 8 9.14 -7.71 -2.17
C THR A 8 10.58 -7.22 -2.14
N LYS A 9 11.55 -8.14 -2.30
CA LYS A 9 12.96 -7.82 -2.28
C LYS A 9 13.32 -6.78 -3.37
N GLY A 10 13.97 -5.72 -2.95
CA GLY A 10 14.36 -4.62 -3.84
C GLY A 10 13.39 -3.43 -3.85
N PHE A 11 12.24 -3.55 -3.21
CA PHE A 11 11.31 -2.44 -3.00
C PHE A 11 11.43 -1.92 -1.56
N HIS A 12 11.56 -0.61 -1.41
CA HIS A 12 11.60 0.04 -0.10
C HIS A 12 10.19 0.27 0.45
N CYS A 13 9.24 0.49 -0.45
CA CYS A 13 7.88 0.89 -0.06
C CYS A 13 6.95 -0.28 0.26
N VAL A 14 7.30 -1.54 -0.07
CA VAL A 14 6.40 -2.69 0.13
C VAL A 14 7.11 -3.88 0.74
N ASP A 15 6.46 -4.52 1.72
CA ASP A 15 6.91 -5.79 2.31
C ASP A 15 5.73 -6.70 2.68
N ASN A 16 6.01 -7.95 3.04
CA ASN A 16 5.05 -8.94 3.55
C ASN A 16 3.78 -9.10 2.68
N ALA A 17 3.95 -9.17 1.36
CA ALA A 17 2.85 -9.18 0.40
C ALA A 17 2.33 -10.59 0.10
N VAL A 18 1.00 -10.74 0.12
CA VAL A 18 0.30 -12.00 -0.16
C VAL A 18 -0.94 -11.73 -1.01
N VAL A 19 -1.09 -12.48 -2.11
CA VAL A 19 -2.27 -12.46 -2.97
C VAL A 19 -3.18 -13.64 -2.63
N TYR A 20 -4.48 -13.39 -2.56
CA TYR A 20 -5.52 -14.37 -2.23
C TYR A 20 -6.57 -14.44 -3.32
N ASP A 21 -7.16 -15.64 -3.52
CA ASP A 21 -8.29 -15.91 -4.39
C ASP A 21 -8.05 -15.59 -5.88
N LEU A 22 -6.80 -15.62 -6.34
CA LEU A 22 -6.45 -15.33 -7.73
C LEU A 22 -7.15 -16.30 -8.69
N THR A 23 -6.90 -17.59 -8.52
CA THR A 23 -7.44 -18.66 -9.37
C THR A 23 -8.95 -18.72 -9.30
N GLU A 24 -9.51 -18.68 -8.11
CA GLU A 24 -10.96 -18.77 -7.86
C GLU A 24 -11.70 -17.59 -8.51
N SER A 25 -11.16 -16.39 -8.42
CA SER A 25 -11.75 -15.20 -9.04
C SER A 25 -11.71 -15.24 -10.56
N MET A 26 -10.60 -15.75 -11.15
CA MET A 26 -10.47 -15.93 -12.60
C MET A 26 -11.47 -16.98 -13.12
N ILE A 27 -11.69 -18.09 -12.41
CA ILE A 27 -12.70 -19.09 -12.74
C ILE A 27 -14.10 -18.48 -12.62
N ALA A 28 -14.37 -17.73 -11.54
CA ALA A 28 -15.65 -17.08 -11.27
C ALA A 28 -16.01 -16.01 -12.31
N ALA A 29 -15.07 -15.43 -13.02
CA ALA A 29 -15.32 -14.53 -14.15
C ALA A 29 -16.15 -15.20 -15.26
N GLY A 30 -16.19 -16.54 -15.31
CA GLY A 30 -17.00 -17.31 -16.24
C GLY A 30 -18.43 -17.64 -15.75
N TYR A 31 -18.79 -17.33 -14.52
CA TYR A 31 -20.08 -17.70 -13.92
C TYR A 31 -21.32 -17.25 -14.73
N PRO A 32 -21.36 -16.04 -15.32
CA PRO A 32 -22.50 -15.63 -16.11
C PRO A 32 -22.87 -16.59 -17.27
N MET A 33 -21.90 -17.39 -17.74
CA MET A 33 -22.05 -18.34 -18.84
C MET A 33 -22.18 -19.79 -18.38
N ARG A 34 -22.24 -20.04 -17.06
CA ARG A 34 -22.33 -21.39 -16.48
C ARG A 34 -23.73 -21.67 -15.92
N THR A 35 -24.23 -22.90 -16.12
CA THR A 35 -25.42 -23.39 -15.47
C THR A 35 -25.16 -24.15 -14.17
N ASN A 36 -23.91 -24.54 -13.93
CA ASN A 36 -23.44 -25.18 -12.70
C ASN A 36 -22.17 -24.49 -12.19
N THR A 37 -22.20 -24.04 -10.93
CA THR A 37 -21.10 -23.35 -10.23
C THR A 37 -20.60 -24.11 -9.00
N LYS A 38 -20.97 -25.39 -8.87
CA LYS A 38 -20.48 -26.26 -7.79
C LYS A 38 -18.98 -26.50 -7.95
N ASP A 39 -18.36 -26.84 -6.86
CA ASP A 39 -16.96 -27.29 -6.77
C ASP A 39 -15.89 -26.25 -7.18
N LEU A 40 -16.21 -24.95 -7.05
CA LEU A 40 -15.23 -23.89 -7.33
C LEU A 40 -13.88 -24.10 -6.61
N LEU A 41 -13.92 -24.48 -5.34
CA LEU A 41 -12.72 -24.64 -4.51
C LEU A 41 -11.86 -25.86 -4.90
N THR A 42 -12.44 -26.83 -5.63
CA THR A 42 -11.76 -28.03 -6.10
C THR A 42 -11.47 -28.00 -7.60
N THR A 43 -12.01 -27.02 -8.31
CA THR A 43 -11.82 -26.88 -9.75
C THR A 43 -10.45 -26.29 -10.05
N SER A 44 -9.64 -27.00 -10.85
CA SER A 44 -8.41 -26.45 -11.39
C SER A 44 -8.70 -25.40 -12.46
N ILE A 45 -7.91 -24.32 -12.49
CA ILE A 45 -7.99 -23.32 -13.55
C ILE A 45 -7.58 -23.92 -14.90
N GLU A 46 -8.35 -23.67 -15.94
CA GLU A 46 -8.06 -24.07 -17.31
C GLU A 46 -7.66 -22.88 -18.17
N GLY A 47 -6.97 -23.10 -19.28
CA GLY A 47 -6.55 -22.05 -20.22
C GLY A 47 -7.73 -21.13 -20.66
N LYS A 48 -8.91 -21.72 -20.92
CA LYS A 48 -10.12 -20.95 -21.26
C LYS A 48 -10.59 -19.97 -20.17
N ASP A 49 -10.33 -20.27 -18.90
CA ASP A 49 -10.68 -19.38 -17.77
C ASP A 49 -9.70 -18.22 -17.71
N ILE A 50 -8.41 -18.48 -17.97
CA ILE A 50 -7.35 -17.47 -18.06
C ILE A 50 -7.64 -16.52 -19.23
N ASP A 51 -7.87 -17.06 -20.44
CA ASP A 51 -8.16 -16.24 -21.64
C ASP A 51 -9.39 -15.36 -21.46
N ARG A 52 -10.42 -15.89 -20.81
CA ARG A 52 -11.65 -15.14 -20.48
C ARG A 52 -11.34 -14.02 -19.50
N ALA A 53 -10.63 -14.27 -18.41
CA ALA A 53 -10.27 -13.27 -17.42
C ALA A 53 -9.47 -12.12 -18.06
N ILE A 54 -8.48 -12.44 -18.90
CA ILE A 54 -7.70 -11.48 -19.66
C ILE A 54 -8.60 -10.65 -20.61
N SER A 55 -9.47 -11.32 -21.35
CA SER A 55 -10.40 -10.65 -22.28
C SER A 55 -11.32 -9.66 -21.56
N LEU A 56 -11.89 -10.05 -20.40
CA LEU A 56 -12.75 -9.20 -19.59
C LEU A 56 -12.01 -8.02 -18.97
N SER A 57 -10.77 -8.23 -18.53
CA SER A 57 -9.93 -7.14 -18.03
C SER A 57 -9.62 -6.10 -19.11
N LYS A 58 -9.34 -6.53 -20.33
CA LYS A 58 -9.09 -5.64 -21.48
C LYS A 58 -10.38 -4.95 -21.99
N ALA A 59 -11.53 -5.58 -21.88
CA ALA A 59 -12.81 -5.02 -22.34
C ALA A 59 -13.17 -3.72 -21.62
N THR A 60 -12.77 -3.56 -20.35
CA THR A 60 -13.00 -2.34 -19.59
C THR A 60 -12.28 -1.12 -20.18
N LEU A 61 -11.17 -1.31 -20.87
CA LEU A 61 -10.43 -0.24 -21.55
C LEU A 61 -11.16 0.27 -22.80
N LYS A 62 -12.00 -0.54 -23.40
CA LYS A 62 -12.79 -0.21 -24.60
C LYS A 62 -14.15 0.46 -24.30
N GLY A 63 -14.33 0.93 -23.05
CA GLY A 63 -15.57 1.60 -22.63
C GLY A 63 -16.66 0.66 -22.11
N ASN A 64 -16.46 -0.65 -22.11
CA ASN A 64 -17.35 -1.63 -21.50
C ASN A 64 -17.09 -1.69 -19.99
N GLN A 65 -17.62 -0.73 -19.26
CA GLN A 65 -17.43 -0.65 -17.81
C GLN A 65 -18.00 -1.87 -17.09
N ALA A 66 -17.30 -2.28 -16.01
CA ALA A 66 -17.69 -3.33 -15.08
C ALA A 66 -17.47 -4.80 -15.52
N HIS A 67 -16.95 -5.09 -16.70
CA HIS A 67 -16.59 -6.47 -17.07
C HIS A 67 -15.43 -7.03 -16.24
N ASP A 68 -14.61 -6.18 -15.62
CA ASP A 68 -13.50 -6.55 -14.75
C ASP A 68 -13.88 -6.65 -13.26
N GLN A 69 -15.17 -6.79 -12.94
CA GLN A 69 -15.65 -6.88 -11.56
C GLN A 69 -15.00 -8.03 -10.78
N PHE A 70 -14.67 -9.14 -11.43
CA PHE A 70 -14.00 -10.30 -10.82
C PHE A 70 -12.64 -9.93 -10.19
N LEU A 71 -11.95 -8.90 -10.69
CA LEU A 71 -10.70 -8.39 -10.11
C LEU A 71 -10.88 -7.89 -8.67
N SER A 72 -12.10 -7.56 -8.27
CA SER A 72 -12.40 -7.20 -6.88
C SER A 72 -12.31 -8.39 -5.92
N GLY A 73 -12.42 -9.61 -6.44
CA GLY A 73 -12.25 -10.86 -5.68
C GLY A 73 -10.78 -11.22 -5.45
N ILE A 74 -9.88 -10.78 -6.32
CA ILE A 74 -8.43 -11.01 -6.16
C ILE A 74 -7.91 -10.02 -5.13
N ARG A 75 -7.77 -10.48 -3.89
CA ARG A 75 -7.36 -9.63 -2.75
C ARG A 75 -5.87 -9.69 -2.54
N ILE A 76 -5.31 -8.62 -2.01
CA ILE A 76 -3.90 -8.57 -1.62
C ILE A 76 -3.74 -7.87 -0.27
N ALA A 77 -2.88 -8.41 0.57
CA ALA A 77 -2.45 -7.82 1.83
C ALA A 77 -0.93 -7.61 1.81
N PHE A 78 -0.46 -6.47 2.28
CA PHE A 78 0.96 -6.09 2.27
C PHE A 78 1.24 -5.02 3.31
N ASP A 79 2.51 -4.82 3.67
CA ASP A 79 2.95 -3.70 4.46
C ASP A 79 3.41 -2.58 3.52
N LEU A 80 2.86 -1.37 3.68
CA LEU A 80 3.23 -0.18 2.92
C LEU A 80 4.04 0.75 3.81
N ARG A 81 5.29 1.03 3.44
CA ARG A 81 6.10 2.10 4.01
C ARG A 81 6.05 3.30 3.09
N CYS A 82 5.56 4.42 3.57
CA CYS A 82 5.47 5.64 2.78
C CYS A 82 5.53 6.89 3.64
N SER A 83 5.90 8.01 3.01
CA SER A 83 5.90 9.32 3.65
C SER A 83 4.48 9.81 3.96
N ASN A 84 4.36 10.68 4.96
CA ASN A 84 3.10 11.39 5.24
C ASN A 84 2.56 12.11 3.99
N LYS A 85 3.44 12.51 3.07
CA LYS A 85 3.04 13.14 1.81
C LYS A 85 2.30 12.17 0.89
N MET A 86 2.79 10.93 0.72
CA MET A 86 2.11 9.89 -0.04
C MET A 86 0.86 9.40 0.69
N TRP A 87 0.91 9.33 2.01
CA TRP A 87 -0.16 8.82 2.87
C TRP A 87 -1.51 9.49 2.62
N VAL A 88 -1.55 10.83 2.67
CA VAL A 88 -2.79 11.59 2.44
C VAL A 88 -3.38 11.42 1.04
N GLU A 89 -2.56 11.03 0.07
CA GLU A 89 -3.02 10.68 -1.27
C GLU A 89 -3.54 9.23 -1.33
N ALA A 90 -2.91 8.31 -0.58
CA ALA A 90 -3.32 6.91 -0.48
C ALA A 90 -4.69 6.75 0.20
N GLU A 91 -4.99 7.53 1.22
CA GLU A 91 -6.29 7.52 1.92
C GLU A 91 -7.48 7.85 1.01
N ARG A 92 -7.25 8.48 -0.12
CA ARG A 92 -8.33 8.80 -1.10
C ARG A 92 -8.79 7.58 -1.91
N TYR A 93 -8.06 6.48 -1.89
CA TYR A 93 -8.46 5.24 -2.55
C TYR A 93 -9.34 4.40 -1.63
N ARG A 94 -10.65 4.43 -1.85
CA ARG A 94 -11.65 3.77 -0.98
C ARG A 94 -11.36 2.30 -0.69
N PHE A 95 -10.77 1.57 -1.64
CA PHE A 95 -10.48 0.14 -1.52
C PHE A 95 -9.00 -0.16 -1.24
N LEU A 96 -8.21 0.84 -0.91
CA LEU A 96 -6.88 0.71 -0.33
C LEU A 96 -7.01 0.97 1.17
N THR A 97 -7.22 -0.10 1.93
CA THR A 97 -7.64 -0.01 3.33
C THR A 97 -6.43 -0.09 4.26
N PHE A 98 -6.28 0.91 5.11
CA PHE A 98 -5.34 0.89 6.22
C PHE A 98 -5.91 0.01 7.35
N VAL A 99 -5.28 -1.14 7.62
CA VAL A 99 -5.70 -2.06 8.67
C VAL A 99 -5.19 -1.59 10.02
N SER A 100 -3.90 -1.27 10.09
CA SER A 100 -3.22 -0.71 11.25
C SER A 100 -1.90 -0.07 10.82
N SER A 101 -1.38 0.85 11.61
CA SER A 101 -0.14 1.56 11.27
C SER A 101 0.68 1.95 12.47
N GLN A 102 1.95 2.25 12.22
CA GLN A 102 2.78 3.00 13.17
C GLN A 102 2.13 4.36 13.45
N SER A 103 2.39 4.92 14.61
CA SER A 103 1.79 6.20 15.04
C SER A 103 2.85 7.19 15.50
N THR A 104 2.91 8.34 14.85
CA THR A 104 3.70 9.48 15.34
C THR A 104 3.15 10.02 16.64
N MET A 105 1.81 10.05 16.80
CA MET A 105 1.15 10.54 18.02
C MET A 105 1.62 9.81 19.28
N HIS A 106 2.00 8.52 19.17
CA HIS A 106 2.40 7.72 20.32
C HIS A 106 3.90 7.42 20.39
N ARG A 107 4.62 7.53 19.26
CA ARG A 107 5.97 6.97 19.16
C ARG A 107 7.01 7.87 18.51
N ILE A 108 6.69 9.11 18.14
CA ILE A 108 7.61 9.97 17.39
C ILE A 108 8.99 10.14 18.08
N THR A 109 9.03 10.14 19.41
CA THR A 109 10.26 10.27 20.20
C THR A 109 11.00 8.95 20.40
N LYS A 110 10.48 7.84 19.88
CA LYS A 110 11.04 6.49 20.01
C LYS A 110 11.52 5.88 18.68
N PHE A 111 11.23 6.51 17.56
CA PHE A 111 11.75 6.09 16.26
C PHE A 111 13.26 6.39 16.13
N ASP A 112 13.96 5.53 15.39
CA ASP A 112 15.30 5.88 14.91
C ASP A 112 15.18 6.88 13.75
N LEU A 113 15.37 8.15 14.07
CA LEU A 113 15.26 9.23 13.09
C LEU A 113 16.34 9.19 12.00
N SER A 114 17.30 8.27 12.06
CA SER A 114 18.31 8.12 11.01
C SER A 114 17.78 7.41 9.77
N ASP A 115 16.73 6.56 9.93
CA ASP A 115 16.13 5.77 8.86
C ASP A 115 14.63 6.09 8.64
N GLN A 116 14.12 7.14 9.26
CA GLN A 116 12.68 7.40 9.28
C GLN A 116 12.24 8.48 8.29
N TYR A 117 13.17 9.03 7.53
CA TYR A 117 12.87 10.10 6.59
C TYR A 117 13.14 9.71 5.14
N ASN A 118 12.23 10.10 4.26
CA ASN A 118 12.45 10.04 2.83
C ASN A 118 13.75 10.77 2.45
N LYS A 119 14.51 10.22 1.51
CA LYS A 119 15.82 10.76 1.07
C LYS A 119 15.81 12.19 0.56
N TYR A 120 14.65 12.77 0.32
CA TYR A 120 14.51 14.17 -0.13
C TYR A 120 14.28 15.16 1.01
N VAL A 121 14.21 14.70 2.26
CA VAL A 121 14.17 15.59 3.42
C VAL A 121 15.54 16.17 3.64
N ASP A 122 15.64 17.50 3.77
CA ASP A 122 16.89 18.20 4.02
C ASP A 122 17.53 17.72 5.33
N SER A 123 18.83 17.43 5.29
CA SER A 123 19.58 16.92 6.44
C SER A 123 19.60 17.89 7.63
N SER A 124 19.50 19.20 7.40
CA SER A 124 19.42 20.20 8.47
C SER A 124 18.10 20.08 9.23
N ILE A 125 16.99 19.78 8.54
CA ILE A 125 15.69 19.54 9.17
C ILE A 125 15.73 18.26 10.01
N ILE A 126 16.35 17.20 9.48
CA ILE A 126 16.54 15.94 10.24
C ILE A 126 17.36 16.20 11.51
N ALA A 127 18.43 17.00 11.42
CA ALA A 127 19.26 17.35 12.56
C ALA A 127 18.46 18.12 13.63
N ILE A 128 17.64 19.09 13.22
CA ILE A 128 16.75 19.83 14.12
C ILE A 128 15.76 18.87 14.81
N MET A 129 15.15 17.94 14.08
CA MET A 129 14.22 16.97 14.66
C MET A 129 14.90 16.06 15.68
N LYS A 130 16.12 15.57 15.38
CA LYS A 130 16.94 14.80 16.33
C LYS A 130 17.24 15.57 17.61
N GLN A 131 17.60 16.86 17.50
CA GLN A 131 17.84 17.74 18.66
C GLN A 131 16.58 17.92 19.50
N LYS A 132 15.42 18.16 18.88
CA LYS A 132 14.14 18.31 19.59
C LYS A 132 13.77 17.04 20.36
N VAL A 133 13.91 15.87 19.72
CA VAL A 133 13.63 14.57 20.34
C VAL A 133 14.59 14.29 21.49
N ALA A 134 15.89 14.56 21.32
CA ALA A 134 16.89 14.40 22.39
C ALA A 134 16.58 15.30 23.58
N ALA A 135 16.23 16.58 23.34
CA ALA A 135 15.88 17.53 24.39
C ALA A 135 14.61 17.09 25.15
N TYR A 136 13.59 16.59 24.44
CA TYR A 136 12.37 16.04 25.07
C TYR A 136 12.71 14.82 25.95
N ASN A 137 13.44 13.84 25.43
CA ASN A 137 13.80 12.64 26.16
C ASN A 137 14.63 12.97 27.42
N TYR A 138 15.54 13.94 27.33
CA TYR A 138 16.31 14.43 28.48
C TYR A 138 15.40 15.05 29.55
N LEU A 139 14.40 15.84 29.16
CA LEU A 139 13.42 16.42 30.10
C LEU A 139 12.54 15.34 30.75
N LEU A 140 12.18 14.31 29.97
CA LEU A 140 11.35 13.20 30.45
C LEU A 140 12.04 12.38 31.55
N GLU A 141 13.39 12.33 31.57
CA GLU A 141 14.17 11.61 32.57
C GLU A 141 14.35 12.40 33.88
N LYS A 142 13.95 13.66 33.93
CA LYS A 142 14.04 14.51 35.12
C LYS A 142 12.76 14.46 35.94
N ASP A 143 12.86 14.13 37.21
CA ASP A 143 11.73 13.98 38.13
C ASP A 143 10.96 15.30 38.39
N ASP A 144 11.61 16.45 38.21
CA ASP A 144 11.07 17.80 38.52
C ASP A 144 10.53 18.54 37.29
N THR A 145 10.49 17.90 36.12
CA THR A 145 9.98 18.55 34.90
C THR A 145 8.47 18.73 34.95
N ASN A 146 8.01 19.98 34.75
CA ASN A 146 6.58 20.30 34.69
C ASN A 146 5.90 19.50 33.56
N PRO A 147 4.79 18.75 33.86
CA PRO A 147 4.06 17.98 32.86
C PRO A 147 3.55 18.80 31.66
N GLU A 148 3.16 20.06 31.87
CA GLU A 148 2.71 20.90 30.76
C GLU A 148 3.86 21.27 29.82
N THR A 149 5.06 21.50 30.35
CA THR A 149 6.26 21.70 29.52
C THR A 149 6.58 20.47 28.67
N LEU A 150 6.47 19.26 29.22
CA LEU A 150 6.65 18.03 28.46
C LEU A 150 5.64 17.90 27.32
N LYS A 151 4.37 18.20 27.61
CA LYS A 151 3.29 18.16 26.62
C LYS A 151 3.53 19.16 25.48
N GLU A 152 3.91 20.40 25.81
CA GLU A 152 4.23 21.43 24.81
C GLU A 152 5.39 21.01 23.92
N LYS A 153 6.47 20.47 24.49
CA LYS A 153 7.62 19.97 23.75
C LYS A 153 7.29 18.77 22.86
N TYR A 154 6.43 17.88 23.32
CA TYR A 154 5.93 16.78 22.50
C TYR A 154 5.12 17.27 21.29
N LEU A 155 4.22 18.21 21.50
CA LEU A 155 3.42 18.83 20.43
C LEU A 155 4.31 19.60 19.44
N GLU A 156 5.35 20.30 19.94
CA GLU A 156 6.32 20.96 19.08
C GLU A 156 7.02 19.98 18.14
N ILE A 157 7.40 18.78 18.62
CA ILE A 157 7.98 17.72 17.79
C ILE A 157 6.97 17.24 16.75
N LEU A 158 5.74 16.95 17.15
CA LEU A 158 4.70 16.46 16.25
C LEU A 158 4.40 17.42 15.10
N TYR A 159 4.21 18.69 15.41
CA TYR A 159 3.86 19.71 14.41
C TYR A 159 5.06 20.21 13.60
N SER A 160 6.28 20.02 14.07
CA SER A 160 7.50 20.33 13.32
C SER A 160 7.94 19.22 12.38
N ASN A 161 7.36 18.00 12.52
CA ASN A 161 7.77 16.83 11.74
C ASN A 161 7.48 17.02 10.26
N PRO A 162 8.49 16.92 9.35
CA PRO A 162 8.27 17.15 7.93
C PRO A 162 7.43 16.04 7.29
N ALA A 163 6.72 16.39 6.20
CA ALA A 163 5.87 15.48 5.46
C ALA A 163 6.63 14.29 4.81
N GLY A 164 7.96 14.34 4.77
CA GLY A 164 8.81 13.25 4.33
C GLY A 164 9.10 12.20 5.40
N PHE A 165 8.51 12.31 6.60
CA PHE A 165 8.58 11.26 7.62
C PHE A 165 7.79 10.03 7.15
N GLU A 166 8.43 8.85 7.18
CA GLU A 166 7.84 7.60 6.70
C GLU A 166 7.24 6.79 7.84
N LEU A 167 6.13 6.14 7.57
CA LEU A 167 5.47 5.20 8.47
C LEU A 167 5.11 3.94 7.71
N THR A 168 5.06 2.83 8.42
CA THR A 168 4.59 1.55 7.87
C THR A 168 3.17 1.27 8.33
N ALA A 169 2.32 0.88 7.39
CA ALA A 169 0.97 0.41 7.63
C ALA A 169 0.74 -0.97 7.02
N ARG A 170 0.01 -1.83 7.73
CA ARG A 170 -0.60 -3.02 7.13
C ARG A 170 -1.78 -2.59 6.27
N MET A 171 -1.77 -3.01 5.00
CA MET A 171 -2.75 -2.63 3.99
C MET A 171 -3.49 -3.85 3.45
N THR A 172 -4.72 -3.63 3.01
CA THR A 172 -5.45 -4.58 2.16
C THR A 172 -6.07 -3.86 0.98
N THR A 173 -6.06 -4.53 -0.18
CA THR A 173 -6.70 -4.01 -1.40
C THR A 173 -7.07 -5.17 -2.33
N ASN A 174 -7.43 -4.86 -3.58
CA ASN A 174 -7.73 -5.83 -4.63
C ASN A 174 -7.17 -5.36 -5.99
N TYR A 175 -7.12 -6.28 -6.94
CA TYR A 175 -6.55 -6.01 -8.28
C TYR A 175 -7.29 -4.90 -9.03
N ARG A 176 -8.59 -4.77 -8.85
CA ARG A 176 -9.35 -3.68 -9.49
C ARG A 176 -8.94 -2.31 -8.98
N CYS A 177 -8.70 -2.19 -7.67
CA CYS A 177 -8.17 -0.97 -7.08
C CYS A 177 -6.75 -0.68 -7.57
N LEU A 178 -5.87 -1.72 -7.59
CA LEU A 178 -4.50 -1.57 -8.09
C LEU A 178 -4.45 -1.16 -9.56
N LYS A 179 -5.32 -1.68 -10.40
CA LYS A 179 -5.48 -1.26 -11.81
C LYS A 179 -5.77 0.23 -11.93
N ASN A 180 -6.67 0.76 -11.09
CA ASN A 180 -6.98 2.18 -11.05
C ASN A 180 -5.80 3.01 -10.53
N ILE A 181 -5.13 2.55 -9.47
CA ILE A 181 -3.94 3.21 -8.91
C ILE A 181 -2.83 3.26 -9.95
N TYR A 182 -2.50 2.15 -10.59
CA TYR A 182 -1.45 2.07 -11.60
C TYR A 182 -1.69 3.07 -12.73
N LYS A 183 -2.89 3.08 -13.30
CA LYS A 183 -3.26 4.04 -14.36
C LYS A 183 -3.06 5.49 -13.96
N GLN A 184 -3.31 5.84 -12.69
CA GLN A 184 -3.22 7.22 -12.21
C GLN A 184 -1.83 7.61 -11.70
N ARG A 185 -1.01 6.64 -11.29
CA ARG A 185 0.20 6.90 -10.50
C ARG A 185 1.51 6.42 -11.12
N LYS A 186 1.51 5.65 -12.19
CA LYS A 186 2.75 5.14 -12.82
C LYS A 186 3.73 6.26 -13.20
N ASP A 187 3.23 7.41 -13.63
CA ASP A 187 4.02 8.59 -14.01
C ASP A 187 3.96 9.71 -12.97
N HIS A 188 3.62 9.39 -11.73
CA HIS A 188 3.42 10.40 -10.69
C HIS A 188 4.72 11.08 -10.28
N ARG A 189 4.66 12.36 -9.83
CA ARG A 189 5.82 13.14 -9.39
C ARG A 189 6.51 12.52 -8.17
N LEU A 190 5.74 12.00 -7.20
CA LEU A 190 6.30 11.33 -6.04
C LEU A 190 6.92 10.00 -6.46
N PRO A 191 8.22 9.78 -6.19
CA PRO A 191 8.90 8.54 -6.56
C PRO A 191 8.34 7.31 -5.83
N GLU A 192 7.79 7.47 -4.65
CA GLU A 192 7.13 6.42 -3.88
C GLU A 192 5.97 5.78 -4.65
N TRP A 193 5.14 6.59 -5.34
CA TRP A 193 4.07 6.06 -6.20
C TRP A 193 4.61 5.29 -7.40
N ARG A 194 5.70 5.75 -8.01
CA ARG A 194 6.32 5.04 -9.12
C ARG A 194 6.91 3.71 -8.67
N GLU A 195 7.58 3.69 -7.50
CA GLU A 195 8.09 2.46 -6.90
C GLU A 195 6.96 1.48 -6.57
N PHE A 196 5.87 1.97 -5.97
CA PHE A 196 4.67 1.18 -5.72
C PHE A 196 4.07 0.61 -7.00
N CYS A 197 4.01 1.40 -8.08
CA CYS A 197 3.57 0.93 -9.39
C CYS A 197 4.53 -0.13 -9.97
N SER A 198 5.85 0.05 -9.85
CA SER A 198 6.82 -0.97 -10.27
C SER A 198 6.67 -2.27 -9.49
N TRP A 199 6.31 -2.20 -8.20
CA TRP A 199 5.96 -3.40 -7.45
C TRP A 199 4.67 -4.04 -7.95
N ILE A 200 3.63 -3.28 -8.29
CA ILE A 200 2.40 -3.82 -8.88
C ILE A 200 2.70 -4.66 -10.13
N GLU A 201 3.68 -4.27 -10.95
CA GLU A 201 4.09 -5.00 -12.15
C GLU A 201 4.62 -6.42 -11.87
N THR A 202 5.10 -6.67 -10.64
CA THR A 202 5.63 -7.98 -10.22
C THR A 202 4.54 -8.95 -9.71
N LEU A 203 3.30 -8.49 -9.56
CA LEU A 203 2.21 -9.31 -9.06
C LEU A 203 1.83 -10.41 -10.07
N PRO A 204 1.35 -11.57 -9.58
CA PRO A 204 0.88 -12.64 -10.47
C PRO A 204 -0.17 -12.15 -11.47
N PHE A 205 0.04 -12.40 -12.75
CA PHE A 205 -0.83 -11.94 -13.85
C PHE A 205 -1.02 -10.41 -13.91
N ALA A 206 -0.11 -9.61 -13.37
CA ALA A 206 -0.24 -8.14 -13.37
C ALA A 206 -0.34 -7.60 -14.79
N HIS A 207 0.53 -8.04 -15.70
CA HIS A 207 0.54 -7.56 -17.09
C HIS A 207 -0.77 -7.81 -17.82
N GLU A 208 -1.41 -8.93 -17.56
CA GLU A 208 -2.64 -9.34 -18.23
C GLU A 208 -3.89 -8.75 -17.59
N LEU A 209 -3.90 -8.58 -16.26
CA LEU A 209 -5.11 -8.23 -15.50
C LEU A 209 -5.14 -6.78 -15.00
N ILE A 210 -3.97 -6.22 -14.70
CA ILE A 210 -3.85 -4.88 -14.11
C ILE A 210 -3.36 -3.87 -15.13
N LEU A 211 -2.23 -4.17 -15.80
CA LEU A 211 -1.57 -3.21 -16.70
C LEU A 211 -2.33 -3.07 -18.02
N CYS A 212 -2.80 -4.16 -18.60
CA CYS A 212 -3.70 -4.24 -19.75
C CYS A 212 -3.40 -3.20 -20.85
N ASP A 213 -2.15 -3.08 -21.29
CA ASP A 213 -1.76 -2.11 -22.32
C ASP A 213 -1.86 -0.64 -21.84
N ALA A 214 -1.47 -0.37 -20.60
CA ALA A 214 -1.36 0.98 -20.04
C ALA A 214 -0.13 1.74 -20.59
#